data_719ad779e03e5e486b8cb90f80d32f93
#
_entry.id   719ad779e03e5e486b8cb90f80d32f93
#
_cell.length_a   1.000
_cell.length_b   1.000
_cell.length_c   1.000
_cell.angle_alpha   90.00
_cell.angle_beta   90.00
_cell.angle_gamma   90.00
#
_symmetry.space_group_name_H-M   'P 1'
#
loop_
_entity.id
_entity.type
_entity.pdbx_description
1 polymer ?
#
loop_
_entity_poly.entity_id
_entity_poly.type
_entity_poly.pdbx_seq_one_letter_code
_entity_poly.pdbx_strand_id
1 'polypeptide(L)'
;MPRRARSRPAPRRRSITIAVIPARAGSKGLPGKNRKRIGGASLVQLAIDVAKRSGVCDLCVVTSDDPVLLAQARRAGVVAIQRPRRLATDRARTVDALRHAVAEVERTSDARCDPIIVLEPTAPLRRPDDVRAALKLNLATGRPSVFSASYVQDADWLFRIGVGGKARWLRTGTMSERRQDQGDLYVPNPVVYVITRARLDRPWLQGAVAYPTPPERSVEVDDARDLWVARALAAARARPRRSPRRATH
;
A
#
# COMPACT_ATOMS: atom_id res chain seq x y z
N MET A 1 24.87 -14.84 50.45
CA MET A 1 23.92 -14.67 49.31
C MET A 1 24.64 -13.88 48.20
N PRO A 2 24.97 -14.48 47.05
CA PRO A 2 25.62 -13.73 45.96
C PRO A 2 24.63 -12.78 45.30
N ARG A 3 25.00 -11.49 45.16
CA ARG A 3 24.23 -10.46 44.42
C ARG A 3 24.14 -10.88 42.94
N ARG A 4 22.93 -11.08 42.44
CA ARG A 4 22.67 -11.25 41.01
C ARG A 4 23.13 -9.98 40.29
N ALA A 5 24.14 -10.13 39.43
CA ALA A 5 24.56 -9.08 38.53
C ALA A 5 23.40 -8.67 37.61
N ARG A 6 22.99 -7.41 37.70
CA ARG A 6 22.00 -6.82 36.79
C ARG A 6 22.66 -6.77 35.39
N SER A 7 22.16 -7.59 34.47
CA SER A 7 22.59 -7.53 33.07
C SER A 7 22.34 -6.12 32.54
N ARG A 8 23.38 -5.48 31.97
CA ARG A 8 23.27 -4.21 31.26
C ARG A 8 22.23 -4.38 30.14
N PRO A 9 21.26 -3.44 30.01
CA PRO A 9 20.32 -3.50 28.89
C PRO A 9 21.12 -3.42 27.56
N ALA A 10 20.76 -4.28 26.61
CA ALA A 10 21.36 -4.26 25.28
C ALA A 10 21.20 -2.85 24.65
N PRO A 11 22.20 -2.36 23.89
CA PRO A 11 22.11 -1.06 23.26
C PRO A 11 20.84 -1.00 22.38
N ARG A 12 20.05 0.07 22.53
CA ARG A 12 18.83 0.27 21.73
C ARG A 12 19.26 0.46 20.27
N ARG A 13 18.88 -0.46 19.41
CA ARG A 13 19.05 -0.33 17.96
C ARG A 13 18.38 0.97 17.48
N ARG A 14 19.03 1.68 16.54
CA ARG A 14 18.48 2.88 15.89
C ARG A 14 17.18 2.50 15.17
N SER A 15 16.09 3.24 15.38
CA SER A 15 14.86 3.08 14.62
C SER A 15 14.98 3.76 13.26
N ILE A 16 14.55 3.07 12.20
CA ILE A 16 14.53 3.59 10.83
C ILE A 16 13.14 3.40 10.21
N THR A 17 12.72 4.37 9.43
CA THR A 17 11.50 4.27 8.60
C THR A 17 11.82 3.52 7.32
N ILE A 18 11.16 2.39 7.07
CA ILE A 18 11.36 1.64 5.83
C ILE A 18 10.12 1.61 4.96
N ALA A 19 10.31 1.72 3.63
CA ALA A 19 9.27 1.37 2.65
C ALA A 19 9.49 -0.07 2.18
N VAL A 20 8.47 -0.92 2.29
CA VAL A 20 8.49 -2.29 1.77
C VAL A 20 7.51 -2.39 0.60
N ILE A 21 8.02 -2.87 -0.53
CA ILE A 21 7.27 -3.09 -1.78
C ILE A 21 7.17 -4.60 -2.01
N PRO A 22 6.03 -5.23 -1.66
CA PRO A 22 5.83 -6.67 -1.87
C PRO A 22 5.40 -6.94 -3.32
N ALA A 23 6.21 -7.66 -4.10
CA ALA A 23 5.98 -7.91 -5.51
C ALA A 23 6.26 -9.38 -5.88
N ARG A 24 5.24 -10.24 -5.82
CA ARG A 24 5.41 -11.66 -6.24
C ARG A 24 5.38 -11.81 -7.76
N ALA A 25 6.01 -12.86 -8.29
CA ALA A 25 6.00 -13.21 -9.71
C ALA A 25 4.61 -13.62 -10.19
N GLY A 26 3.95 -14.48 -9.42
CA GLY A 26 2.63 -15.04 -9.73
C GLY A 26 1.50 -14.04 -9.49
N SER A 27 0.59 -13.91 -10.48
CA SER A 27 -0.63 -13.13 -10.36
C SER A 27 -1.72 -13.77 -11.22
N LYS A 28 -2.84 -14.19 -10.60
CA LYS A 28 -3.93 -14.90 -11.31
C LYS A 28 -4.71 -14.01 -12.25
N GLY A 29 -5.11 -12.81 -11.81
CA GLY A 29 -5.95 -11.89 -12.59
C GLY A 29 -5.19 -11.25 -13.77
N LEU A 30 -3.88 -10.98 -13.59
CA LEU A 30 -3.04 -10.39 -14.63
C LEU A 30 -1.63 -10.98 -14.57
N PRO A 31 -1.29 -11.97 -15.43
CA PRO A 31 0.03 -12.58 -15.44
C PRO A 31 1.16 -11.57 -15.59
N GLY A 32 2.18 -11.69 -14.72
CA GLY A 32 3.30 -10.76 -14.69
C GLY A 32 2.90 -9.32 -14.30
N LYS A 33 1.82 -9.14 -13.56
CA LYS A 33 1.24 -7.85 -13.16
C LYS A 33 2.28 -6.82 -12.76
N ASN A 34 3.18 -7.18 -11.85
CA ASN A 34 4.18 -6.28 -11.29
C ASN A 34 5.22 -5.77 -12.33
N ARG A 35 5.34 -6.44 -13.49
CA ARG A 35 6.16 -6.04 -14.64
C ARG A 35 5.38 -5.19 -15.65
N LYS A 36 4.04 -5.13 -15.59
CA LYS A 36 3.23 -4.32 -16.51
C LYS A 36 3.61 -2.84 -16.38
N ARG A 37 3.52 -2.11 -17.50
CA ARG A 37 4.00 -0.72 -17.58
C ARG A 37 2.87 0.30 -17.71
N ILE A 38 3.08 1.44 -17.06
CA ILE A 38 2.28 2.65 -17.22
C ILE A 38 3.27 3.81 -17.42
N GLY A 39 3.11 4.59 -18.50
CA GLY A 39 4.03 5.69 -18.78
C GLY A 39 5.51 5.27 -18.92
N GLY A 40 5.75 4.06 -19.44
CA GLY A 40 7.12 3.54 -19.62
C GLY A 40 7.72 2.84 -18.39
N ALA A 41 7.23 3.06 -17.17
CA ALA A 41 7.71 2.44 -15.93
C ALA A 41 6.87 1.23 -15.53
N SER A 42 7.50 0.18 -14.96
CA SER A 42 6.77 -0.97 -14.40
C SER A 42 6.03 -0.58 -13.12
N LEU A 43 5.00 -1.36 -12.73
CA LEU A 43 4.28 -1.09 -11.48
C LEU A 43 5.21 -1.07 -10.25
N VAL A 44 6.20 -1.97 -10.22
CA VAL A 44 7.23 -1.97 -9.16
C VAL A 44 8.10 -0.71 -9.23
N GLN A 45 8.49 -0.27 -10.44
CA GLN A 45 9.29 0.95 -10.58
C GLN A 45 8.52 2.18 -10.08
N LEU A 46 7.24 2.29 -10.41
CA LEU A 46 6.40 3.38 -9.94
C LEU A 46 6.32 3.42 -8.40
N ALA A 47 6.24 2.25 -7.75
CA ALA A 47 6.25 2.16 -6.30
C ALA A 47 7.61 2.58 -5.70
N ILE A 48 8.73 2.15 -6.31
CA ILE A 48 10.09 2.56 -5.92
C ILE A 48 10.25 4.08 -6.05
N ASP A 49 9.84 4.65 -7.18
CA ASP A 49 9.98 6.07 -7.45
C ASP A 49 9.19 6.91 -6.44
N VAL A 50 7.98 6.48 -6.08
CA VAL A 50 7.18 7.13 -5.03
C VAL A 50 7.86 7.03 -3.68
N ALA A 51 8.36 5.86 -3.28
CA ALA A 51 9.08 5.69 -2.02
C ALA A 51 10.27 6.65 -1.92
N LYS A 52 11.13 6.67 -2.95
CA LYS A 52 12.31 7.56 -3.01
C LYS A 52 11.93 9.04 -3.02
N ARG A 53 10.96 9.44 -3.85
CA ARG A 53 10.50 10.83 -3.97
C ARG A 53 9.69 11.32 -2.77
N SER A 54 9.20 10.42 -1.92
CA SER A 54 8.56 10.82 -0.66
C SER A 54 9.55 11.49 0.30
N GLY A 55 10.81 11.09 0.27
CA GLY A 55 11.88 11.64 1.12
C GLY A 55 11.73 11.29 2.61
N VAL A 56 10.79 10.42 2.98
CA VAL A 56 10.51 10.08 4.38
C VAL A 56 10.94 8.67 4.78
N CYS A 57 11.49 7.90 3.84
CA CYS A 57 11.97 6.55 4.09
C CYS A 57 13.48 6.54 4.15
N ASP A 58 14.06 6.06 5.26
CA ASP A 58 15.51 5.82 5.38
C ASP A 58 15.95 4.70 4.45
N LEU A 59 15.07 3.72 4.19
CA LEU A 59 15.35 2.58 3.34
C LEU A 59 14.13 2.20 2.50
N CYS A 60 14.37 1.85 1.23
CA CYS A 60 13.36 1.25 0.34
C CYS A 60 13.75 -0.19 0.01
N VAL A 61 12.80 -1.11 0.16
CA VAL A 61 13.00 -2.56 0.03
C VAL A 61 11.97 -3.13 -0.94
N VAL A 62 12.43 -3.89 -1.92
CA VAL A 62 11.57 -4.76 -2.76
C VAL A 62 11.74 -6.21 -2.31
N THR A 63 10.65 -6.87 -1.94
CA THR A 63 10.67 -8.31 -1.65
C THR A 63 9.94 -9.08 -2.76
N SER A 64 10.65 -9.96 -3.44
CA SER A 64 10.13 -10.69 -4.60
C SER A 64 10.74 -12.09 -4.73
N ASP A 65 10.00 -13.01 -5.34
CA ASP A 65 10.49 -14.28 -5.86
C ASP A 65 10.87 -14.20 -7.35
N ASP A 66 10.65 -13.04 -7.98
CA ASP A 66 10.92 -12.75 -9.39
C ASP A 66 12.32 -12.17 -9.58
N PRO A 67 13.26 -12.88 -10.24
CA PRO A 67 14.62 -12.39 -10.44
C PRO A 67 14.68 -11.10 -11.28
N VAL A 68 13.71 -10.89 -12.19
CA VAL A 68 13.66 -9.67 -13.00
C VAL A 68 13.32 -8.44 -12.15
N LEU A 69 12.36 -8.59 -11.22
CA LEU A 69 11.99 -7.52 -10.30
C LEU A 69 13.09 -7.23 -9.29
N LEU A 70 13.80 -8.26 -8.82
CA LEU A 70 14.97 -8.08 -7.94
C LEU A 70 16.12 -7.39 -8.66
N ALA A 71 16.42 -7.74 -9.91
CA ALA A 71 17.41 -7.05 -10.72
C ALA A 71 17.02 -5.58 -10.98
N GLN A 72 15.73 -5.31 -11.21
CA GLN A 72 15.21 -3.96 -11.34
C GLN A 72 15.38 -3.15 -10.04
N ALA A 73 15.07 -3.73 -8.89
CA ALA A 73 15.27 -3.09 -7.59
C ALA A 73 16.73 -2.71 -7.36
N ARG A 74 17.67 -3.62 -7.63
CA ARG A 74 19.11 -3.34 -7.53
C ARG A 74 19.54 -2.21 -8.45
N ARG A 75 19.10 -2.20 -9.71
CA ARG A 75 19.39 -1.10 -10.66
C ARG A 75 18.80 0.24 -10.20
N ALA A 76 17.68 0.23 -9.51
CA ALA A 76 17.07 1.42 -8.92
C ALA A 76 17.78 1.87 -7.62
N GLY A 77 18.82 1.17 -7.17
CA GLY A 77 19.57 1.50 -5.95
C GLY A 77 18.76 1.28 -4.67
N VAL A 78 17.85 0.27 -4.65
CA VAL A 78 17.08 -0.11 -3.46
C VAL A 78 17.39 -1.54 -3.06
N VAL A 79 17.10 -1.88 -1.80
CA VAL A 79 17.36 -3.21 -1.26
C VAL A 79 16.44 -4.24 -1.93
N ALA A 80 17.03 -5.30 -2.47
CA ALA A 80 16.33 -6.38 -3.12
C ALA A 80 16.42 -7.66 -2.27
N ILE A 81 15.29 -8.08 -1.71
CA ILE A 81 15.21 -9.26 -0.85
C ILE A 81 14.55 -10.41 -1.62
N GLN A 82 15.29 -11.51 -1.77
CA GLN A 82 14.77 -12.74 -2.35
C GLN A 82 13.72 -13.36 -1.41
N ARG A 83 12.47 -13.39 -1.88
CA ARG A 83 11.38 -14.01 -1.14
C ARG A 83 11.44 -15.54 -1.28
N PRO A 84 11.40 -16.32 -0.20
CA PRO A 84 11.28 -17.76 -0.27
C PRO A 84 10.01 -18.20 -1.02
N ARG A 85 10.09 -19.26 -1.84
CA ARG A 85 8.97 -19.76 -2.65
C ARG A 85 7.70 -20.01 -1.83
N ARG A 86 7.81 -20.53 -0.60
CA ARG A 86 6.66 -20.74 0.30
C ARG A 86 5.87 -19.47 0.64
N LEU A 87 6.52 -18.30 0.56
CA LEU A 87 5.90 -16.99 0.79
C LEU A 87 5.42 -16.30 -0.50
N ALA A 88 5.55 -16.94 -1.65
CA ALA A 88 5.15 -16.41 -2.96
C ALA A 88 3.94 -17.15 -3.57
N THR A 89 3.38 -18.12 -2.85
CA THR A 89 2.20 -18.86 -3.29
C THR A 89 0.92 -18.02 -3.24
N ASP A 90 -0.14 -18.45 -3.90
CA ASP A 90 -1.45 -17.79 -3.86
C ASP A 90 -2.09 -17.78 -2.47
N ARG A 91 -1.72 -18.72 -1.62
CA ARG A 91 -2.21 -18.81 -0.23
C ARG A 91 -1.34 -18.02 0.75
N ALA A 92 -0.15 -17.59 0.33
CA ALA A 92 0.74 -16.82 1.19
C ALA A 92 0.17 -15.43 1.44
N ARG A 93 0.11 -15.04 2.70
CA ARG A 93 -0.38 -13.71 3.08
C ARG A 93 0.72 -12.67 2.86
N THR A 94 0.35 -11.46 2.41
CA THR A 94 1.28 -10.35 2.24
C THR A 94 2.07 -10.07 3.52
N VAL A 95 1.42 -10.17 4.69
CA VAL A 95 2.09 -9.94 5.99
C VAL A 95 3.28 -10.86 6.23
N ASP A 96 3.23 -12.11 5.78
CA ASP A 96 4.33 -13.05 5.99
C ASP A 96 5.55 -12.70 5.13
N ALA A 97 5.31 -12.14 3.93
CA ALA A 97 6.38 -11.59 3.09
C ALA A 97 6.98 -10.31 3.69
N LEU A 98 6.17 -9.47 4.33
CA LEU A 98 6.65 -8.27 5.02
C LEU A 98 7.48 -8.64 6.24
N ARG A 99 7.04 -9.60 7.07
CA ARG A 99 7.81 -10.11 8.22
C ARG A 99 9.19 -10.61 7.79
N HIS A 100 9.23 -11.40 6.72
CA HIS A 100 10.46 -11.88 6.14
C HIS A 100 11.38 -10.73 5.71
N ALA A 101 10.84 -9.76 4.97
CA ALA A 101 11.63 -8.63 4.48
C ALA A 101 12.17 -7.77 5.63
N VAL A 102 11.35 -7.48 6.64
CA VAL A 102 11.75 -6.72 7.84
C VAL A 102 12.82 -7.48 8.62
N ALA A 103 12.64 -8.77 8.84
CA ALA A 103 13.62 -9.60 9.55
C ALA A 103 14.97 -9.64 8.82
N GLU A 104 14.98 -9.72 7.49
CA GLU A 104 16.21 -9.69 6.71
C GLU A 104 16.94 -8.33 6.82
N VAL A 105 16.22 -7.21 6.79
CA VAL A 105 16.82 -5.89 7.03
C VAL A 105 17.40 -5.79 8.43
N GLU A 106 16.62 -6.16 9.46
CA GLU A 106 17.04 -6.10 10.86
C GLU A 106 18.21 -7.07 11.18
N ARG A 107 18.34 -8.16 10.42
CA ARG A 107 19.46 -9.12 10.55
C ARG A 107 20.76 -8.59 9.93
N THR A 108 20.65 -7.84 8.83
CA THR A 108 21.81 -7.34 8.07
C THR A 108 22.23 -5.92 8.44
N SER A 109 21.45 -5.25 9.27
CA SER A 109 21.74 -3.91 9.78
C SER A 109 21.55 -3.86 11.30
N ASP A 110 22.22 -2.92 11.97
CA ASP A 110 22.02 -2.66 13.41
C ASP A 110 20.85 -1.67 13.62
N ALA A 111 19.77 -1.87 12.88
CA ALA A 111 18.60 -1.01 12.91
C ALA A 111 17.34 -1.80 13.28
N ARG A 112 16.35 -1.10 13.84
CA ARG A 112 14.97 -1.56 14.02
C ARG A 112 14.08 -0.89 13.00
N CYS A 113 13.34 -1.66 12.23
CA CYS A 113 12.41 -1.16 11.22
C CYS A 113 11.11 -0.68 11.85
N ASP A 114 10.99 0.61 12.18
CA ASP A 114 9.81 1.19 12.82
C ASP A 114 9.75 2.70 12.55
N PRO A 115 8.73 3.24 11.85
CA PRO A 115 7.59 2.53 11.24
C PRO A 115 7.92 1.83 9.92
N ILE A 116 7.00 0.96 9.48
CA ILE A 116 7.05 0.25 8.20
C ILE A 116 5.96 0.80 7.30
N ILE A 117 6.35 1.30 6.13
CA ILE A 117 5.44 1.79 5.08
C ILE A 117 5.29 0.71 4.02
N VAL A 118 4.08 0.25 3.75
CA VAL A 118 3.81 -0.75 2.72
C VAL A 118 3.25 -0.06 1.49
N LEU A 119 3.90 -0.28 0.35
CA LEU A 119 3.53 0.30 -0.94
C LEU A 119 3.29 -0.82 -1.95
N GLU A 120 2.05 -1.26 -2.09
CA GLU A 120 1.73 -2.31 -3.04
C GLU A 120 1.85 -1.79 -4.48
N PRO A 121 2.53 -2.51 -5.39
CA PRO A 121 2.65 -2.07 -6.80
C PRO A 121 1.32 -1.91 -7.52
N THR A 122 0.27 -2.55 -7.02
CA THR A 122 -1.09 -2.53 -7.57
C THR A 122 -1.76 -1.16 -7.53
N ALA A 123 -1.26 -0.20 -6.73
CA ALA A 123 -1.75 1.17 -6.72
C ALA A 123 -0.76 2.13 -7.43
N PRO A 124 -0.65 2.09 -8.77
CA PRO A 124 0.39 2.80 -9.51
C PRO A 124 0.21 4.33 -9.57
N LEU A 125 -0.97 4.82 -9.25
CA LEU A 125 -1.31 6.24 -9.36
C LEU A 125 -1.13 7.04 -8.05
N ARG A 126 -0.62 6.40 -7.00
CA ARG A 126 -0.25 7.06 -5.74
C ARG A 126 0.79 8.14 -5.96
N ARG A 127 0.85 9.09 -5.05
CA ARG A 127 1.82 10.19 -5.07
C ARG A 127 2.75 10.15 -3.86
N PRO A 128 3.94 10.76 -3.94
CA PRO A 128 4.81 10.92 -2.77
C PRO A 128 4.12 11.60 -1.59
N ASP A 129 3.20 12.53 -1.85
CA ASP A 129 2.41 13.21 -0.83
C ASP A 129 1.50 12.26 -0.03
N ASP A 130 0.99 11.20 -0.64
CA ASP A 130 0.18 10.20 0.07
C ASP A 130 1.02 9.49 1.14
N VAL A 131 2.28 9.18 0.81
CA VAL A 131 3.22 8.55 1.75
C VAL A 131 3.57 9.48 2.90
N ARG A 132 3.89 10.75 2.58
CA ARG A 132 4.18 11.78 3.60
C ARG A 132 2.99 12.01 4.53
N ALA A 133 1.79 12.16 3.97
CA ALA A 133 0.57 12.43 4.74
C ALA A 133 0.21 11.25 5.65
N ALA A 134 0.28 10.01 5.16
CA ALA A 134 -0.01 8.82 5.95
C ALA A 134 0.99 8.64 7.11
N LEU A 135 2.29 8.86 6.85
CA LEU A 135 3.31 8.82 7.91
C LEU A 135 3.09 9.93 8.94
N LYS A 136 2.84 11.16 8.50
CA LYS A 136 2.53 12.30 9.39
C LYS A 136 1.32 11.99 10.27
N LEU A 137 0.27 11.41 9.71
CA LEU A 137 -0.93 11.01 10.45
C LEU A 137 -0.62 9.92 11.49
N ASN A 138 0.21 8.94 11.13
CA ASN A 138 0.64 7.89 12.06
C ASN A 138 1.41 8.46 13.25
N LEU A 139 2.38 9.34 12.99
CA LEU A 139 3.18 9.98 14.04
C LEU A 139 2.34 10.92 14.92
N ALA A 140 1.44 11.70 14.33
CA ALA A 140 0.59 12.65 15.06
C ALA A 140 -0.44 11.96 15.95
N THR A 141 -0.98 10.81 15.53
CA THR A 141 -2.01 10.09 16.28
C THR A 141 -1.44 9.07 17.26
N GLY A 142 -0.18 8.67 17.11
CA GLY A 142 0.44 7.58 17.89
C GLY A 142 -0.27 6.23 17.69
N ARG A 143 -1.14 6.11 16.71
CA ARG A 143 -1.88 4.87 16.44
C ARG A 143 -0.97 3.80 15.85
N PRO A 144 -1.27 2.52 16.12
CA PRO A 144 -0.40 1.42 15.71
C PRO A 144 -0.36 1.23 14.20
N SER A 145 -1.32 1.78 13.46
CA SER A 145 -1.37 1.74 12.01
C SER A 145 -2.22 2.86 11.41
N VAL A 146 -1.87 3.23 10.18
CA VAL A 146 -2.67 4.04 9.26
C VAL A 146 -2.84 3.26 7.97
N PHE A 147 -4.00 3.34 7.36
CA PHE A 147 -4.26 2.76 6.04
C PHE A 147 -5.01 3.74 5.15
N SER A 148 -4.73 3.70 3.87
CA SER A 148 -5.47 4.48 2.88
C SER A 148 -6.84 3.88 2.60
N ALA A 149 -7.81 4.73 2.33
CA ALA A 149 -9.18 4.33 2.08
C ALA A 149 -9.81 5.14 0.94
N SER A 150 -10.67 4.47 0.17
CA SER A 150 -11.48 5.07 -0.89
C SER A 150 -12.90 5.27 -0.41
N TYR A 151 -13.49 6.40 -0.77
CA TYR A 151 -14.91 6.62 -0.60
C TYR A 151 -15.72 5.61 -1.42
N VAL A 152 -16.75 5.04 -0.82
CA VAL A 152 -17.69 4.11 -1.49
C VAL A 152 -18.94 4.88 -1.86
N GLN A 153 -19.12 5.09 -3.16
CA GLN A 153 -20.32 5.70 -3.68
C GLN A 153 -21.49 4.73 -3.54
N ASP A 154 -22.67 5.25 -3.17
CA ASP A 154 -23.91 4.48 -3.10
C ASP A 154 -23.83 3.23 -2.18
N ALA A 155 -23.10 3.34 -1.08
CA ALA A 155 -22.82 2.22 -0.18
C ALA A 155 -24.10 1.62 0.46
N ASP A 156 -25.15 2.40 0.64
CA ASP A 156 -26.44 1.93 1.16
C ASP A 156 -27.18 1.02 0.17
N TRP A 157 -26.82 1.07 -1.12
CA TRP A 157 -27.41 0.25 -2.18
C TRP A 157 -26.64 -1.06 -2.42
N LEU A 158 -25.69 -1.41 -1.58
CA LEU A 158 -24.97 -2.67 -1.70
C LEU A 158 -25.80 -3.85 -1.20
N PHE A 159 -25.88 -4.90 -2.00
CA PHE A 159 -26.61 -6.14 -1.69
C PHE A 159 -25.88 -7.37 -2.22
N ARG A 160 -26.23 -8.52 -1.69
CA ARG A 160 -25.80 -9.83 -2.20
C ARG A 160 -26.94 -10.46 -2.98
N ILE A 161 -26.62 -11.11 -4.10
CA ILE A 161 -27.56 -11.95 -4.83
C ILE A 161 -27.58 -13.32 -4.15
N GLY A 162 -28.71 -13.68 -3.57
CA GLY A 162 -28.97 -14.96 -2.96
C GLY A 162 -29.52 -15.99 -3.94
N VAL A 163 -29.90 -17.15 -3.43
CA VAL A 163 -30.53 -18.22 -4.21
C VAL A 163 -31.83 -17.70 -4.87
N GLY A 164 -32.03 -18.05 -6.15
CA GLY A 164 -33.20 -17.59 -6.92
C GLY A 164 -33.16 -16.10 -7.27
N GLY A 165 -32.00 -15.45 -7.28
CA GLY A 165 -31.84 -14.05 -7.67
C GLY A 165 -32.30 -13.03 -6.63
N LYS A 166 -32.65 -13.45 -5.41
CA LYS A 166 -33.12 -12.55 -4.35
C LYS A 166 -32.06 -11.61 -3.86
N ALA A 167 -32.31 -10.29 -3.88
CA ALA A 167 -31.43 -9.28 -3.30
C ALA A 167 -31.46 -9.37 -1.76
N ARG A 168 -30.28 -9.41 -1.15
CA ARG A 168 -30.07 -9.34 0.31
C ARG A 168 -29.18 -8.13 0.60
N TRP A 169 -29.78 -7.05 1.07
CA TRP A 169 -29.09 -5.80 1.38
C TRP A 169 -28.03 -6.01 2.47
N LEU A 170 -26.88 -5.36 2.33
CA LEU A 170 -25.81 -5.45 3.33
C LEU A 170 -26.07 -4.56 4.53
N ARG A 171 -26.75 -3.45 4.31
CA ARG A 171 -27.17 -2.54 5.37
C ARG A 171 -28.62 -2.85 5.77
N THR A 172 -28.90 -2.94 7.07
CA THR A 172 -30.24 -3.09 7.64
C THR A 172 -30.66 -1.74 8.22
N GLY A 173 -31.92 -1.35 8.00
CA GLY A 173 -32.49 -0.07 8.46
C GLY A 173 -33.19 0.67 7.35
N THR A 174 -33.63 1.90 7.63
CA THR A 174 -34.26 2.77 6.63
C THR A 174 -33.22 3.16 5.59
N MET A 175 -33.44 2.74 4.35
CA MET A 175 -32.61 3.16 3.22
C MET A 175 -32.88 4.64 2.97
N SER A 176 -31.81 5.44 2.91
CA SER A 176 -31.96 6.83 2.51
C SER A 176 -32.27 6.91 1.02
N GLU A 177 -33.39 7.52 0.67
CA GLU A 177 -33.78 7.74 -0.73
C GLU A 177 -32.90 8.79 -1.42
N ARG A 178 -32.23 9.63 -0.61
CA ARG A 178 -31.37 10.69 -1.13
C ARG A 178 -29.91 10.38 -0.83
N ARG A 179 -29.08 10.43 -1.85
CA ARG A 179 -27.63 10.20 -1.76
C ARG A 179 -26.94 11.08 -0.73
N GLN A 180 -27.36 12.34 -0.62
CA GLN A 180 -26.80 13.31 0.33
C GLN A 180 -27.11 13.01 1.80
N ASP A 181 -28.10 12.15 2.07
CA ASP A 181 -28.48 11.75 3.43
C ASP A 181 -27.75 10.46 3.86
N GLN A 182 -26.96 9.86 2.96
CA GLN A 182 -26.13 8.70 3.26
C GLN A 182 -24.84 9.14 3.95
N GLY A 183 -24.49 8.47 5.05
CA GLY A 183 -23.20 8.72 5.70
C GLY A 183 -22.03 8.28 4.82
N ASP A 184 -20.89 8.96 4.93
CA ASP A 184 -19.68 8.61 4.23
C ASP A 184 -19.17 7.22 4.63
N LEU A 185 -19.13 6.30 3.68
CA LEU A 185 -18.52 4.99 3.86
C LEU A 185 -17.24 4.87 3.03
N TYR A 186 -16.28 4.13 3.58
CA TYR A 186 -14.97 3.94 2.97
C TYR A 186 -14.58 2.48 2.95
N VAL A 187 -13.78 2.10 1.96
CA VAL A 187 -13.15 0.79 1.83
C VAL A 187 -11.62 0.95 1.84
N PRO A 188 -10.87 0.10 2.58
CA PRO A 188 -9.41 0.10 2.50
C PRO A 188 -8.93 -0.08 1.06
N ASN A 189 -7.84 0.62 0.69
CA ASN A 189 -7.20 0.48 -0.61
C ASN A 189 -5.67 0.33 -0.47
N PRO A 190 -4.95 -0.16 -1.51
CA PRO A 190 -3.53 -0.46 -1.43
C PRO A 190 -2.61 0.74 -1.68
N VAL A 191 -3.10 1.98 -1.59
CA VAL A 191 -2.27 3.17 -1.87
C VAL A 191 -1.13 3.28 -0.86
N VAL A 192 -1.42 3.22 0.44
CA VAL A 192 -0.39 3.24 1.48
C VAL A 192 -0.89 2.62 2.78
N TYR A 193 -0.05 1.82 3.42
CA TYR A 193 -0.20 1.42 4.81
C TYR A 193 1.04 1.88 5.59
N VAL A 194 0.85 2.40 6.78
CA VAL A 194 1.91 2.68 7.75
C VAL A 194 1.62 1.86 8.99
N ILE A 195 2.54 1.00 9.38
CA ILE A 195 2.37 0.10 10.52
C ILE A 195 3.58 0.18 11.45
N THR A 196 3.36 0.16 12.75
CA THR A 196 4.47 0.02 13.70
C THR A 196 5.05 -1.41 13.63
N ARG A 197 6.31 -1.56 14.03
CA ARG A 197 6.97 -2.87 14.08
C ARG A 197 6.18 -3.89 14.93
N ALA A 198 5.63 -3.45 16.06
CA ALA A 198 4.82 -4.28 16.94
C ALA A 198 3.49 -4.73 16.29
N ARG A 199 3.00 -3.98 15.30
CA ARG A 199 1.74 -4.29 14.62
C ARG A 199 1.92 -5.32 13.50
N LEU A 200 3.13 -5.57 13.05
CA LEU A 200 3.42 -6.54 11.99
C LEU A 200 2.90 -7.96 12.31
N ASP A 201 2.78 -8.30 13.60
CA ASP A 201 2.31 -9.61 14.07
C ASP A 201 0.82 -9.66 14.45
N ARG A 202 0.07 -8.58 14.18
CA ARG A 202 -1.34 -8.43 14.56
C ARG A 202 -2.20 -7.94 13.37
N PRO A 203 -3.53 -8.00 13.43
CA PRO A 203 -4.40 -7.43 12.39
C PRO A 203 -4.16 -5.93 12.21
N TRP A 204 -3.81 -5.49 10.99
CA TRP A 204 -3.36 -4.12 10.74
C TRP A 204 -4.46 -3.07 10.90
N LEU A 205 -5.69 -3.40 10.53
CA LEU A 205 -6.80 -2.45 10.51
C LEU A 205 -7.43 -2.23 11.90
N GLN A 206 -7.18 -3.12 12.85
CA GLN A 206 -7.76 -2.98 14.20
C GLN A 206 -7.10 -1.84 14.98
N GLY A 207 -7.87 -0.82 15.36
CA GLY A 207 -7.39 0.37 16.05
C GLY A 207 -6.56 1.31 15.17
N ALA A 208 -6.64 1.13 13.85
CA ALA A 208 -5.97 1.96 12.85
C ALA A 208 -6.75 3.27 12.60
N VAL A 209 -6.06 4.22 11.97
CA VAL A 209 -6.67 5.45 11.44
C VAL A 209 -6.71 5.36 9.93
N ALA A 210 -7.83 5.78 9.32
CA ALA A 210 -7.98 5.85 7.88
C ALA A 210 -7.41 7.16 7.33
N TYR A 211 -6.73 7.06 6.18
CA TYR A 211 -6.27 8.16 5.35
C TYR A 211 -7.08 8.17 4.04
N PRO A 212 -8.06 9.06 3.89
CA PRO A 212 -8.86 9.12 2.65
C PRO A 212 -8.00 9.52 1.45
N THR A 213 -8.14 8.79 0.36
CA THR A 213 -7.45 9.08 -0.91
C THR A 213 -8.45 9.39 -2.01
N PRO A 214 -8.15 10.35 -2.90
CA PRO A 214 -9.03 10.66 -4.04
C PRO A 214 -9.17 9.47 -4.99
N PRO A 215 -10.34 9.29 -5.61
CA PRO A 215 -10.62 8.13 -6.49
C PRO A 215 -9.61 7.94 -7.60
N GLU A 216 -9.15 9.04 -8.21
CA GLU A 216 -8.17 8.98 -9.31
C GLU A 216 -6.76 8.53 -8.88
N ARG A 217 -6.47 8.43 -7.58
CA ARG A 217 -5.22 7.87 -7.03
C ARG A 217 -5.40 6.47 -6.45
N SER A 218 -6.64 6.07 -6.27
CA SER A 218 -7.03 4.84 -5.56
C SER A 218 -7.26 3.65 -6.48
N VAL A 219 -6.99 3.79 -7.79
CA VAL A 219 -7.14 2.70 -8.75
C VAL A 219 -6.19 1.58 -8.38
N GLU A 220 -6.73 0.41 -8.14
CA GLU A 220 -6.01 -0.84 -7.94
C GLU A 220 -5.98 -1.64 -9.24
N VAL A 221 -4.80 -2.14 -9.62
CA VAL A 221 -4.62 -2.94 -10.82
C VAL A 221 -4.62 -4.41 -10.43
N ASP A 222 -5.71 -5.12 -10.68
CA ASP A 222 -5.85 -6.55 -10.47
C ASP A 222 -6.01 -7.34 -11.76
N ASP A 223 -6.60 -6.73 -12.79
CA ASP A 223 -6.82 -7.32 -14.08
C ASP A 223 -6.42 -6.41 -15.25
N ALA A 224 -6.76 -6.81 -16.49
CA ALA A 224 -6.43 -6.06 -17.70
C ALA A 224 -7.26 -4.77 -17.83
N ARG A 225 -8.51 -4.76 -17.34
CA ARG A 225 -9.39 -3.59 -17.34
C ARG A 225 -8.84 -2.52 -16.40
N ASP A 226 -8.43 -2.90 -15.20
CA ASP A 226 -7.85 -1.98 -14.23
C ASP A 226 -6.57 -1.34 -14.78
N LEU A 227 -5.71 -2.16 -15.43
CA LEU A 227 -4.50 -1.66 -16.08
C LEU A 227 -4.82 -0.64 -17.17
N TRP A 228 -5.85 -0.88 -17.95
CA TRP A 228 -6.31 0.07 -18.97
C TRP A 228 -6.79 1.38 -18.33
N VAL A 229 -7.62 1.32 -17.29
CA VAL A 229 -8.08 2.50 -16.52
C VAL A 229 -6.90 3.28 -15.95
N ALA A 230 -5.97 2.59 -15.30
CA ALA A 230 -4.78 3.23 -14.73
C ALA A 230 -3.92 3.93 -15.80
N ARG A 231 -3.77 3.34 -16.99
CA ARG A 231 -3.07 3.96 -18.13
C ARG A 231 -3.78 5.20 -18.62
N ALA A 232 -5.10 5.16 -18.79
CA ALA A 232 -5.89 6.30 -19.24
C ALA A 232 -5.78 7.48 -18.28
N LEU A 233 -5.89 7.23 -16.97
CA LEU A 233 -5.74 8.26 -15.93
C LEU A 233 -4.31 8.82 -15.89
N ALA A 234 -3.30 7.98 -16.02
CA ALA A 234 -1.90 8.43 -16.07
C ALA A 234 -1.66 9.35 -17.29
N ALA A 235 -2.17 8.96 -18.46
CA ALA A 235 -2.06 9.77 -19.69
C ALA A 235 -2.80 11.12 -19.56
N ALA A 236 -3.98 11.12 -18.97
CA ALA A 236 -4.74 12.35 -18.71
C ALA A 236 -3.99 13.32 -17.80
N ARG A 237 -3.28 12.81 -16.79
CA ARG A 237 -2.47 13.62 -15.87
C ARG A 237 -1.22 14.20 -16.53
N ALA A 238 -0.65 13.52 -17.52
CA ALA A 238 0.55 13.98 -18.22
C ALA A 238 0.25 15.10 -19.22
N ARG A 239 -1.02 15.28 -19.62
CA ARG A 239 -1.43 16.37 -20.52
C ARG A 239 -1.40 17.70 -19.77
N PRO A 240 -0.73 18.75 -20.29
CA PRO A 240 -0.80 20.08 -19.70
C PRO A 240 -2.27 20.52 -19.66
N ARG A 241 -2.71 21.07 -18.52
CA ARG A 241 -4.03 21.71 -18.43
C ARG A 241 -4.06 22.83 -19.46
N ARG A 242 -4.86 22.68 -20.50
CA ARG A 242 -5.16 23.82 -21.39
C ARG A 242 -5.81 24.89 -20.52
N SER A 243 -5.16 26.04 -20.40
CA SER A 243 -5.81 27.23 -19.82
C SER A 243 -7.11 27.48 -20.56
N PRO A 244 -8.22 27.77 -19.85
CA PRO A 244 -9.43 28.23 -20.53
C PRO A 244 -9.05 29.45 -21.38
N ARG A 245 -9.26 29.37 -22.71
CA ARG A 245 -9.14 30.55 -23.57
C ARG A 245 -10.05 31.61 -22.98
N ARG A 246 -9.49 32.74 -22.54
CA ARG A 246 -10.31 33.91 -22.21
C ARG A 246 -11.12 34.23 -23.48
N ALA A 247 -12.44 34.09 -23.37
CA ALA A 247 -13.32 34.62 -24.39
C ALA A 247 -13.16 36.15 -24.31
N THR A 248 -12.52 36.70 -25.32
CA THR A 248 -12.56 38.15 -25.57
C THR A 248 -13.93 38.45 -26.15
N HIS A 249 -14.76 39.06 -25.36
CA HIS A 249 -15.95 39.80 -25.84
C HIS A 249 -15.54 41.18 -26.31
#